data_1528aaa05a935aea20e8308302efb6ca
#
_entry.id   1528aaa05a935aea20e8308302efb6ca
#
_cell.length_a   1.000
_cell.length_b   1.000
_cell.length_c   1.000
_cell.angle_alpha   90.00
_cell.angle_beta   90.00
_cell.angle_gamma   90.00
#
_symmetry.space_group_name_H-M   'P 1'
#
loop_
_entity.id
_entity.type
_entity.pdbx_description
1 polymer ?
#
loop_
_entity_poly.entity_id
_entity_poly.type
_entity_poly.pdbx_seq_one_letter_code
_entity_poly.pdbx_strand_id
1 'polypeptide(L)'
;KHRVLLIEPTIQPVGVDLIKENCETFMAPDGKEETLIRCINENQIEGMVTRVETITRKIFKSCPTLKIVAQHGVGVDNIDVAAATDHGVKVLNIPDGNYTSVAEHVMMFVLASSRTLLQADYAVRHGNWKFRETNIPHAVAEKTLLIVGLGRIGRTVAKMAAAFDMNVMAYDPFIPANKMAELGIKKAETLDDGLKAADYVTIQLHLTPETRGMMSTEQFKIMKKSAVLLNLSRGPVVDQAALYEALKNHEIAGAALDVLASEPPAADEPLLTLDNVIFTPHFGGDTYEAKQTVSRKTAENLIKALDGEDTYNWVIENKIEAAEKGCGDKRKGAAQATPFLYEKARSLRAGKRCFLARRRQKGRGLAALGAHFAQFICKNTLLHFLLI
;
A
#
# COMPACT_ATOMS: atom_id res chain seq x y z
N LYS A 1 19.89 -26.79 -8.73
CA LYS A 1 19.06 -25.59 -8.92
C LYS A 1 17.94 -25.59 -7.89
N HIS A 2 17.60 -24.41 -7.33
CA HIS A 2 16.44 -24.23 -6.46
C HIS A 2 15.15 -24.56 -7.21
N ARG A 3 14.13 -25.05 -6.50
CA ARG A 3 12.82 -25.41 -7.04
C ARG A 3 11.81 -24.32 -6.78
N VAL A 4 11.25 -23.76 -7.83
CA VAL A 4 10.36 -22.59 -7.78
C VAL A 4 9.00 -22.89 -8.39
N LEU A 5 7.94 -22.54 -7.67
CA LEU A 5 6.56 -22.63 -8.13
C LEU A 5 6.10 -21.26 -8.69
N LEU A 6 5.57 -21.28 -9.90
CA LEU A 6 4.78 -20.22 -10.51
C LEU A 6 3.31 -20.63 -10.54
N ILE A 7 2.39 -19.67 -10.59
CA ILE A 7 0.94 -19.90 -10.57
C ILE A 7 0.33 -19.33 -11.85
N GLU A 8 -0.58 -20.05 -12.49
CA GLU A 8 -1.32 -19.55 -13.66
C GLU A 8 -2.51 -18.65 -13.27
N PRO A 9 -2.73 -17.50 -13.93
CA PRO A 9 -1.84 -16.86 -14.90
C PRO A 9 -0.61 -16.25 -14.22
N THR A 10 0.56 -16.44 -14.82
CA THR A 10 1.84 -16.07 -14.18
C THR A 10 2.26 -14.62 -14.46
N ILE A 11 3.45 -14.23 -13.98
CA ILE A 11 4.08 -12.91 -14.20
C ILE A 11 4.55 -12.76 -15.67
N GLN A 12 5.02 -11.56 -16.02
CA GLN A 12 5.49 -11.31 -17.40
C GLN A 12 6.67 -12.18 -17.79
N PRO A 13 6.82 -12.52 -19.11
CA PRO A 13 7.87 -13.41 -19.60
C PRO A 13 9.28 -13.06 -19.12
N VAL A 14 9.62 -11.78 -19.05
CA VAL A 14 10.94 -11.32 -18.56
C VAL A 14 11.29 -11.86 -17.16
N GLY A 15 10.30 -12.01 -16.28
CA GLY A 15 10.52 -12.61 -14.96
C GLY A 15 10.51 -14.14 -15.01
N VAL A 16 9.58 -14.73 -15.78
CA VAL A 16 9.48 -16.18 -15.96
C VAL A 16 10.78 -16.76 -16.55
N ASP A 17 11.30 -16.14 -17.62
CA ASP A 17 12.49 -16.60 -18.31
C ASP A 17 13.71 -16.52 -17.38
N LEU A 18 13.84 -15.43 -16.63
CA LEU A 18 14.92 -15.27 -15.65
C LEU A 18 14.86 -16.36 -14.55
N ILE A 19 13.67 -16.72 -14.08
CA ILE A 19 13.52 -17.81 -13.10
C ILE A 19 13.88 -19.16 -13.74
N LYS A 20 13.42 -19.45 -14.96
CA LYS A 20 13.70 -20.70 -15.67
C LYS A 20 15.19 -20.90 -15.97
N GLU A 21 15.92 -19.83 -16.27
CA GLU A 21 17.37 -19.89 -16.50
C GLU A 21 18.13 -20.30 -15.23
N ASN A 22 17.69 -19.83 -14.06
CA ASN A 22 18.39 -19.98 -12.79
C ASN A 22 17.86 -21.11 -11.90
N CYS A 23 16.57 -21.44 -12.01
CA CYS A 23 15.87 -22.39 -11.14
C CYS A 23 15.25 -23.56 -11.93
N GLU A 24 14.88 -24.62 -11.23
CA GLU A 24 13.96 -25.64 -11.70
C GLU A 24 12.53 -25.15 -11.44
N THR A 25 11.73 -24.98 -12.51
CA THR A 25 10.46 -24.25 -12.43
C THR A 25 9.27 -25.18 -12.61
N PHE A 26 8.29 -25.06 -11.75
CA PHE A 26 7.03 -25.81 -11.75
C PHE A 26 5.87 -24.83 -11.85
N MET A 27 4.73 -25.32 -12.42
CA MET A 27 3.52 -24.51 -12.63
C MET A 27 2.35 -25.09 -11.85
N ALA A 28 1.70 -24.27 -11.01
CA ALA A 28 0.41 -24.58 -10.45
C ALA A 28 -0.70 -24.12 -11.41
N PRO A 29 -1.70 -24.94 -11.71
CA PRO A 29 -2.76 -24.59 -12.66
C PRO A 29 -3.76 -23.58 -12.11
N ASP A 30 -3.78 -23.39 -10.81
CA ASP A 30 -4.58 -22.38 -10.10
C ASP A 30 -3.97 -22.03 -8.74
N GLY A 31 -4.51 -20.97 -8.11
CA GLY A 31 -4.07 -20.49 -6.80
C GLY A 31 -4.86 -21.06 -5.62
N LYS A 32 -5.60 -22.14 -5.77
CA LYS A 32 -6.36 -22.75 -4.68
C LYS A 32 -5.43 -23.36 -3.63
N GLU A 33 -5.78 -23.21 -2.37
CA GLU A 33 -4.96 -23.66 -1.24
C GLU A 33 -4.52 -25.13 -1.35
N GLU A 34 -5.45 -26.03 -1.67
CA GLU A 34 -5.16 -27.46 -1.82
C GLU A 34 -4.23 -27.74 -3.00
N THR A 35 -4.42 -27.02 -4.12
CA THR A 35 -3.55 -27.14 -5.30
C THR A 35 -2.14 -26.69 -4.96
N LEU A 36 -1.99 -25.54 -4.29
CA LEU A 36 -0.68 -25.02 -3.89
C LEU A 36 0.03 -25.97 -2.93
N ILE A 37 -0.65 -26.46 -1.89
CA ILE A 37 -0.07 -27.40 -0.92
C ILE A 37 0.41 -28.67 -1.62
N ARG A 38 -0.40 -29.23 -2.53
CA ARG A 38 -0.04 -30.43 -3.31
C ARG A 38 1.19 -30.16 -4.18
N CYS A 39 1.15 -29.11 -5.00
CA CYS A 39 2.27 -28.78 -5.91
C CYS A 39 3.58 -28.52 -5.15
N ILE A 40 3.52 -27.82 -4.02
CA ILE A 40 4.70 -27.50 -3.20
C ILE A 40 5.31 -28.80 -2.65
N ASN A 41 4.51 -29.70 -2.08
CA ASN A 41 5.00 -30.92 -1.44
C ASN A 41 5.49 -31.97 -2.46
N GLU A 42 4.72 -32.23 -3.54
CA GLU A 42 5.09 -33.20 -4.57
C GLU A 42 6.42 -32.83 -5.25
N ASN A 43 6.64 -31.52 -5.46
CA ASN A 43 7.83 -31.03 -6.15
C ASN A 43 8.91 -30.46 -5.22
N GLN A 44 8.73 -30.56 -3.88
CA GLN A 44 9.69 -30.08 -2.88
C GLN A 44 10.12 -28.63 -3.15
N ILE A 45 9.13 -27.76 -3.35
CA ILE A 45 9.31 -26.35 -3.70
C ILE A 45 9.98 -25.58 -2.55
N GLU A 46 10.98 -24.78 -2.88
CA GLU A 46 11.71 -23.92 -1.94
C GLU A 46 11.27 -22.46 -2.02
N GLY A 47 10.86 -21.99 -3.20
CA GLY A 47 10.40 -20.63 -3.43
C GLY A 47 9.15 -20.58 -4.30
N MET A 48 8.29 -19.59 -4.11
CA MET A 48 7.13 -19.39 -4.97
C MET A 48 6.91 -17.91 -5.29
N VAL A 49 6.29 -17.65 -6.44
CA VAL A 49 5.80 -16.32 -6.83
C VAL A 49 4.29 -16.31 -6.69
N THR A 50 3.76 -15.30 -6.00
CA THR A 50 2.32 -15.07 -5.85
C THR A 50 1.96 -13.65 -6.32
N ARG A 51 0.71 -13.43 -6.73
CA ARG A 51 0.16 -12.13 -7.17
C ARG A 51 -1.06 -11.73 -6.35
N VAL A 52 -2.15 -12.46 -6.52
CA VAL A 52 -3.44 -12.22 -5.88
C VAL A 52 -3.90 -13.39 -5.02
N GLU A 53 -3.22 -14.52 -5.10
CA GLU A 53 -3.56 -15.75 -4.42
C GLU A 53 -3.42 -15.60 -2.91
N THR A 54 -4.37 -16.13 -2.15
CA THR A 54 -4.33 -16.10 -0.69
C THR A 54 -3.37 -17.15 -0.15
N ILE A 55 -2.30 -16.71 0.50
CA ILE A 55 -1.28 -17.57 1.10
C ILE A 55 -1.52 -17.63 2.61
N THR A 56 -2.16 -18.72 3.03
CA THR A 56 -2.66 -18.91 4.39
C THR A 56 -1.67 -19.56 5.32
N ARG A 57 -1.93 -19.49 6.62
CA ARG A 57 -1.21 -20.25 7.67
C ARG A 57 -1.17 -21.76 7.39
N LYS A 58 -2.23 -22.33 6.77
CA LYS A 58 -2.28 -23.74 6.45
C LYS A 58 -1.23 -24.14 5.41
N ILE A 59 -0.98 -23.29 4.40
CA ILE A 59 0.09 -23.49 3.41
C ILE A 59 1.45 -23.56 4.14
N PHE A 60 1.77 -22.56 4.95
CA PHE A 60 3.06 -22.53 5.68
C PHE A 60 3.25 -23.74 6.59
N LYS A 61 2.20 -24.14 7.30
CA LYS A 61 2.22 -25.30 8.19
C LYS A 61 2.40 -26.62 7.45
N SER A 62 1.82 -26.74 6.24
CA SER A 62 1.78 -27.99 5.47
C SER A 62 2.96 -28.14 4.50
N CYS A 63 3.75 -27.10 4.28
CA CYS A 63 4.80 -27.06 3.26
C CYS A 63 6.17 -26.74 3.87
N PRO A 64 6.82 -27.70 4.57
CA PRO A 64 8.06 -27.45 5.30
C PRO A 64 9.28 -27.15 4.41
N THR A 65 9.22 -27.43 3.11
CA THR A 65 10.28 -27.11 2.15
C THR A 65 10.27 -25.67 1.68
N LEU A 66 9.10 -24.97 1.83
CA LEU A 66 8.95 -23.59 1.38
C LEU A 66 9.76 -22.64 2.27
N LYS A 67 10.65 -21.88 1.66
CA LYS A 67 11.55 -20.92 2.34
C LYS A 67 11.21 -19.47 2.01
N ILE A 68 10.70 -19.23 0.80
CA ILE A 68 10.50 -17.88 0.26
C ILE A 68 9.17 -17.77 -0.49
N VAL A 69 8.41 -16.72 -0.19
CA VAL A 69 7.25 -16.28 -0.97
C VAL A 69 7.55 -14.90 -1.53
N ALA A 70 7.61 -14.77 -2.84
CA ALA A 70 7.86 -13.51 -3.54
C ALA A 70 6.53 -12.95 -4.07
N GLN A 71 6.07 -11.86 -3.48
CA GLN A 71 4.91 -11.12 -3.94
C GLN A 71 5.24 -10.30 -5.19
N HIS A 72 4.51 -10.52 -6.27
CA HIS A 72 4.57 -9.70 -7.49
C HIS A 72 3.77 -8.41 -7.27
N GLY A 73 4.32 -7.48 -6.52
CA GLY A 73 3.65 -6.21 -6.18
C GLY A 73 4.14 -5.61 -4.88
N VAL A 74 3.44 -4.58 -4.44
CA VAL A 74 3.76 -3.82 -3.20
C VAL A 74 3.03 -4.39 -1.99
N GLY A 75 1.72 -4.58 -2.11
CA GLY A 75 0.86 -5.04 -1.02
C GLY A 75 1.00 -6.54 -0.79
N VAL A 76 0.92 -6.94 0.47
CA VAL A 76 1.02 -8.34 0.93
C VAL A 76 -0.21 -8.76 1.72
N ASP A 77 -1.32 -8.07 1.54
CA ASP A 77 -2.57 -8.31 2.27
C ASP A 77 -3.15 -9.71 2.02
N ASN A 78 -2.76 -10.35 0.92
CA ASN A 78 -3.10 -11.71 0.55
C ASN A 78 -2.21 -12.79 1.20
N ILE A 79 -1.21 -12.41 1.99
CA ILE A 79 -0.25 -13.33 2.62
C ILE A 79 -0.35 -13.20 4.14
N ASP A 80 -0.55 -14.33 4.85
CA ASP A 80 -0.40 -14.37 6.32
C ASP A 80 1.08 -14.26 6.70
N VAL A 81 1.57 -13.01 6.75
CA VAL A 81 2.99 -12.72 7.03
C VAL A 81 3.40 -13.17 8.43
N ALA A 82 2.48 -13.10 9.41
CA ALA A 82 2.74 -13.59 10.75
C ALA A 82 2.97 -15.11 10.74
N ALA A 83 2.14 -15.85 10.00
CA ALA A 83 2.34 -17.29 9.84
C ALA A 83 3.63 -17.63 9.08
N ALA A 84 3.97 -16.86 8.04
CA ALA A 84 5.24 -17.03 7.34
C ALA A 84 6.43 -16.88 8.30
N THR A 85 6.40 -15.84 9.15
CA THR A 85 7.42 -15.59 10.18
C THR A 85 7.51 -16.73 11.19
N ASP A 86 6.36 -17.22 11.71
CA ASP A 86 6.31 -18.36 12.65
C ASP A 86 6.95 -19.64 12.08
N HIS A 87 6.90 -19.81 10.74
CA HIS A 87 7.45 -20.99 10.05
C HIS A 87 8.81 -20.73 9.39
N GLY A 88 9.42 -19.55 9.61
CA GLY A 88 10.73 -19.20 9.07
C GLY A 88 10.74 -18.94 7.55
N VAL A 89 9.58 -18.69 6.94
CA VAL A 89 9.44 -18.36 5.52
C VAL A 89 9.61 -16.86 5.32
N LYS A 90 10.48 -16.47 4.39
CA LYS A 90 10.70 -15.07 4.04
C LYS A 90 9.66 -14.61 3.02
N VAL A 91 9.03 -13.46 3.27
CA VAL A 91 8.11 -12.82 2.33
C VAL A 91 8.80 -11.61 1.70
N LEU A 92 8.87 -11.60 0.37
CA LEU A 92 9.47 -10.51 -0.41
C LEU A 92 8.36 -9.74 -1.14
N ASN A 93 8.55 -8.43 -1.32
CA ASN A 93 7.69 -7.59 -2.15
C ASN A 93 8.50 -6.61 -3.00
N ILE A 94 7.85 -5.88 -3.91
CA ILE A 94 8.50 -4.92 -4.81
C ILE A 94 7.91 -3.51 -4.57
N PRO A 95 8.40 -2.77 -3.57
CA PRO A 95 7.81 -1.49 -3.18
C PRO A 95 8.12 -0.33 -4.13
N ASP A 96 9.00 -0.53 -5.10
CA ASP A 96 9.51 0.50 -6.02
C ASP A 96 9.26 0.19 -7.51
N GLY A 97 8.36 -0.77 -7.80
CA GLY A 97 8.14 -1.25 -9.17
C GLY A 97 7.07 -0.48 -9.95
N ASN A 98 6.06 0.08 -9.29
CA ASN A 98 4.87 0.61 -9.95
C ASN A 98 4.35 1.96 -9.42
N TYR A 99 5.05 2.59 -8.48
CA TYR A 99 4.56 3.81 -7.80
C TYR A 99 4.32 4.97 -8.78
N THR A 100 5.09 5.07 -9.87
CA THR A 100 4.90 6.09 -10.91
C THR A 100 3.58 5.87 -11.64
N SER A 101 3.30 4.62 -12.03
CA SER A 101 2.05 4.27 -12.74
C SER A 101 0.81 4.58 -11.89
N VAL A 102 0.86 4.26 -10.59
CA VAL A 102 -0.24 4.62 -9.67
C VAL A 102 -0.40 6.14 -9.58
N ALA A 103 0.70 6.89 -9.51
CA ALA A 103 0.65 8.35 -9.47
C ALA A 103 0.07 8.96 -10.75
N GLU A 104 0.42 8.44 -11.92
CA GLU A 104 -0.17 8.80 -13.21
C GLU A 104 -1.67 8.51 -13.25
N HIS A 105 -2.09 7.39 -12.71
CA HIS A 105 -3.49 7.00 -12.61
C HIS A 105 -4.29 7.94 -11.68
N VAL A 106 -3.70 8.38 -10.55
CA VAL A 106 -4.29 9.42 -9.70
C VAL A 106 -4.53 10.70 -10.50
N MET A 107 -3.53 11.16 -11.25
CA MET A 107 -3.68 12.37 -12.05
C MET A 107 -4.69 12.20 -13.19
N MET A 108 -4.76 11.02 -13.81
CA MET A 108 -5.82 10.68 -14.77
C MET A 108 -7.20 10.83 -14.13
N PHE A 109 -7.41 10.29 -12.93
CA PHE A 109 -8.68 10.42 -12.21
C PHE A 109 -9.02 11.88 -11.87
N VAL A 110 -8.04 12.68 -11.42
CA VAL A 110 -8.22 14.12 -11.18
C VAL A 110 -8.68 14.83 -12.46
N LEU A 111 -8.01 14.59 -13.57
CA LEU A 111 -8.35 15.22 -14.87
C LEU A 111 -9.67 14.71 -15.44
N ALA A 112 -9.93 13.40 -15.38
CA ALA A 112 -11.18 12.81 -15.88
C ALA A 112 -12.39 13.33 -15.09
N SER A 113 -12.27 13.42 -13.76
CA SER A 113 -13.33 13.95 -12.89
C SER A 113 -13.56 15.46 -13.15
N SER A 114 -12.48 16.25 -13.21
CA SER A 114 -12.58 17.69 -13.43
C SER A 114 -13.21 18.07 -14.77
N ARG A 115 -13.04 17.22 -15.78
CA ARG A 115 -13.53 17.45 -17.15
C ARG A 115 -14.80 16.67 -17.49
N THR A 116 -15.37 15.93 -16.50
CA THR A 116 -16.52 15.03 -16.74
C THR A 116 -16.35 14.16 -17.98
N LEU A 117 -15.13 13.59 -18.13
CA LEU A 117 -14.68 12.98 -19.38
C LEU A 117 -15.61 11.88 -19.88
N LEU A 118 -16.03 10.97 -18.98
CA LEU A 118 -16.86 9.82 -19.36
C LEU A 118 -18.25 10.26 -19.83
N GLN A 119 -18.85 11.23 -19.13
CA GLN A 119 -20.15 11.80 -19.47
C GLN A 119 -20.09 12.58 -20.80
N ALA A 120 -18.99 13.32 -21.01
CA ALA A 120 -18.77 14.06 -22.26
C ALA A 120 -18.59 13.11 -23.46
N ASP A 121 -17.78 12.06 -23.32
CA ASP A 121 -17.60 11.03 -24.36
C ASP A 121 -18.93 10.33 -24.67
N TYR A 122 -19.67 9.91 -23.63
CA TYR A 122 -20.98 9.30 -23.79
C TYR A 122 -21.95 10.23 -24.54
N ALA A 123 -22.02 11.51 -24.15
CA ALA A 123 -22.91 12.49 -24.77
C ALA A 123 -22.62 12.66 -26.27
N VAL A 124 -21.35 12.79 -26.64
CA VAL A 124 -20.94 12.93 -28.07
C VAL A 124 -21.31 11.70 -28.87
N ARG A 125 -21.04 10.49 -28.36
CA ARG A 125 -21.38 9.21 -29.03
C ARG A 125 -22.88 9.04 -29.24
N HIS A 126 -23.70 9.64 -28.38
CA HIS A 126 -25.16 9.60 -28.47
C HIS A 126 -25.77 10.84 -29.11
N GLY A 127 -24.97 11.65 -29.85
CA GLY A 127 -25.42 12.79 -30.64
C GLY A 127 -25.77 14.03 -29.81
N ASN A 128 -25.49 14.07 -28.51
CA ASN A 128 -25.74 15.24 -27.66
C ASN A 128 -24.55 16.20 -27.66
N TRP A 129 -24.37 16.95 -28.76
CA TRP A 129 -23.33 17.97 -28.82
C TRP A 129 -23.57 19.19 -27.91
N LYS A 130 -24.84 19.42 -27.51
CA LYS A 130 -25.23 20.51 -26.63
C LYS A 130 -24.86 20.24 -25.17
N PHE A 131 -24.39 19.06 -24.82
CA PHE A 131 -23.87 18.72 -23.47
C PHE A 131 -22.92 19.81 -22.94
N ARG A 132 -22.07 20.40 -23.78
CA ARG A 132 -21.15 21.49 -23.43
C ARG A 132 -21.83 22.78 -22.93
N GLU A 133 -23.09 22.99 -23.23
CA GLU A 133 -23.84 24.18 -22.86
C GLU A 133 -24.38 24.10 -21.43
N THR A 134 -24.60 22.87 -20.94
CA THR A 134 -25.16 22.58 -19.61
C THR A 134 -24.14 22.03 -18.62
N ASN A 135 -23.00 21.53 -19.14
CA ASN A 135 -21.95 20.91 -18.33
C ASN A 135 -20.63 21.65 -18.53
N ILE A 136 -20.34 22.57 -17.63
CA ILE A 136 -19.12 23.38 -17.67
C ILE A 136 -18.06 22.70 -16.80
N PRO A 137 -16.97 22.14 -17.39
CA PRO A 137 -15.91 21.50 -16.65
C PRO A 137 -15.06 22.50 -15.85
N HIS A 138 -14.36 22.03 -14.84
CA HIS A 138 -13.48 22.83 -14.00
C HIS A 138 -12.02 22.71 -14.45
N ALA A 139 -11.23 23.78 -14.27
CA ALA A 139 -9.76 23.69 -14.29
C ALA A 139 -9.26 23.07 -13.00
N VAL A 140 -8.12 22.39 -13.05
CA VAL A 140 -7.45 21.84 -11.87
C VAL A 140 -6.43 22.81 -11.28
N ALA A 141 -5.93 23.77 -12.07
CA ALA A 141 -5.06 24.84 -11.59
C ALA A 141 -5.71 25.57 -10.40
N GLU A 142 -4.89 25.88 -9.39
CA GLU A 142 -5.31 26.54 -8.13
C GLU A 142 -6.26 25.72 -7.25
N LYS A 143 -6.70 24.52 -7.67
CA LYS A 143 -7.46 23.60 -6.82
C LYS A 143 -6.55 22.94 -5.81
N THR A 144 -7.09 22.65 -4.64
CA THR A 144 -6.35 21.98 -3.57
C THR A 144 -6.50 20.47 -3.70
N LEU A 145 -5.36 19.77 -3.85
CA LEU A 145 -5.25 18.32 -3.74
C LEU A 145 -4.73 17.94 -2.36
N LEU A 146 -5.54 17.25 -1.57
CA LEU A 146 -5.10 16.60 -0.33
C LEU A 146 -4.59 15.20 -0.63
N ILE A 147 -3.37 14.90 -0.23
CA ILE A 147 -2.75 13.58 -0.28
C ILE A 147 -2.76 13.00 1.13
N VAL A 148 -3.53 11.93 1.34
CA VAL A 148 -3.59 11.20 2.61
C VAL A 148 -2.59 10.05 2.55
N GLY A 149 -1.42 10.23 3.20
CA GLY A 149 -0.25 9.36 3.09
C GLY A 149 0.79 9.86 2.09
N LEU A 150 1.96 10.30 2.58
CA LEU A 150 3.01 10.92 1.76
C LEU A 150 4.22 9.98 1.57
N GLY A 151 3.93 8.71 1.20
CA GLY A 151 4.91 7.71 0.78
C GLY A 151 5.47 7.97 -0.63
N ARG A 152 6.00 6.93 -1.28
CA ARG A 152 6.53 7.04 -2.66
C ARG A 152 5.49 7.54 -3.66
N ILE A 153 4.30 6.92 -3.65
CA ILE A 153 3.19 7.32 -4.52
C ILE A 153 2.78 8.75 -4.22
N GLY A 154 2.48 9.08 -2.96
CA GLY A 154 2.03 10.41 -2.57
C GLY A 154 3.00 11.53 -2.95
N ARG A 155 4.31 11.32 -2.81
CA ARG A 155 5.34 12.29 -3.24
C ARG A 155 5.39 12.44 -4.76
N THR A 156 5.19 11.35 -5.50
CA THR A 156 5.15 11.39 -6.97
C THR A 156 3.90 12.11 -7.46
N VAL A 157 2.75 11.85 -6.86
CA VAL A 157 1.50 12.59 -7.09
C VAL A 157 1.69 14.08 -6.81
N ALA A 158 2.31 14.43 -5.67
CA ALA A 158 2.57 15.81 -5.30
C ALA A 158 3.38 16.55 -6.38
N LYS A 159 4.45 15.91 -6.88
CA LYS A 159 5.27 16.46 -7.97
C LYS A 159 4.47 16.66 -9.26
N MET A 160 3.63 15.70 -9.63
CA MET A 160 2.79 15.79 -10.83
C MET A 160 1.71 16.87 -10.67
N ALA A 161 1.03 16.92 -9.52
CA ALA A 161 -0.02 17.91 -9.25
C ALA A 161 0.53 19.34 -9.23
N ALA A 162 1.73 19.55 -8.71
CA ALA A 162 2.41 20.85 -8.77
C ALA A 162 2.67 21.32 -10.20
N ALA A 163 2.96 20.41 -11.14
CA ALA A 163 3.13 20.74 -12.56
C ALA A 163 1.81 21.13 -13.25
N PHE A 164 0.67 20.86 -12.62
CA PHE A 164 -0.66 21.34 -13.06
C PHE A 164 -1.11 22.60 -12.27
N ASP A 165 -0.18 23.28 -11.59
CA ASP A 165 -0.44 24.47 -10.76
C ASP A 165 -1.48 24.23 -9.66
N MET A 166 -1.60 22.99 -9.17
CA MET A 166 -2.46 22.68 -8.03
C MET A 166 -1.81 23.08 -6.69
N ASN A 167 -2.65 23.47 -5.73
CA ASN A 167 -2.21 23.63 -4.35
C ASN A 167 -2.10 22.24 -3.69
N VAL A 168 -0.88 21.79 -3.38
CA VAL A 168 -0.66 20.47 -2.82
C VAL A 168 -0.61 20.53 -1.30
N MET A 169 -1.44 19.72 -0.66
CA MET A 169 -1.53 19.51 0.77
C MET A 169 -1.35 18.04 1.10
N ALA A 170 -0.74 17.69 2.22
CA ALA A 170 -0.66 16.30 2.64
C ALA A 170 -0.96 16.14 4.13
N TYR A 171 -1.64 15.05 4.46
CA TYR A 171 -1.78 14.54 5.82
C TYR A 171 -0.96 13.25 5.96
N ASP A 172 0.07 13.31 6.77
CA ASP A 172 0.88 12.16 7.19
C ASP A 172 1.40 12.45 8.60
N PRO A 173 0.94 11.70 9.62
CA PRO A 173 1.32 11.98 11.01
C PRO A 173 2.81 11.70 11.30
N PHE A 174 3.49 10.95 10.41
CA PHE A 174 4.88 10.55 10.60
C PHE A 174 5.88 11.48 9.93
N ILE A 175 5.43 12.38 9.05
CA ILE A 175 6.31 13.30 8.32
C ILE A 175 6.17 14.71 8.92
N PRO A 176 7.26 15.30 9.43
CA PRO A 176 7.23 16.63 10.02
C PRO A 176 7.02 17.72 8.96
N ALA A 177 6.41 18.85 9.36
CA ALA A 177 6.03 19.95 8.47
C ALA A 177 7.20 20.52 7.66
N ASN A 178 8.40 20.64 8.26
CA ASN A 178 9.59 21.13 7.56
C ASN A 178 10.00 20.20 6.40
N LYS A 179 9.82 18.89 6.55
CA LYS A 179 10.11 17.94 5.45
C LYS A 179 9.08 17.99 4.32
N MET A 180 7.83 18.27 4.64
CA MET A 180 6.80 18.52 3.62
C MET A 180 7.08 19.85 2.89
N ALA A 181 7.44 20.90 3.64
CA ALA A 181 7.77 22.20 3.07
C ALA A 181 8.99 22.16 2.11
N GLU A 182 10.01 21.33 2.40
CA GLU A 182 11.15 21.09 1.49
C GLU A 182 10.71 20.55 0.13
N LEU A 183 9.54 19.88 0.06
CA LEU A 183 8.93 19.34 -1.16
C LEU A 183 7.89 20.30 -1.79
N GLY A 184 7.69 21.49 -1.23
CA GLY A 184 6.64 22.42 -1.66
C GLY A 184 5.22 21.99 -1.26
N ILE A 185 5.09 21.09 -0.28
CA ILE A 185 3.82 20.53 0.17
C ILE A 185 3.40 21.19 1.48
N LYS A 186 2.17 21.68 1.56
CA LYS A 186 1.58 22.19 2.80
C LYS A 186 1.13 21.02 3.68
N LYS A 187 1.56 20.98 4.93
CA LYS A 187 1.08 19.99 5.89
C LYS A 187 -0.34 20.33 6.34
N ALA A 188 -1.23 19.34 6.33
CA ALA A 188 -2.47 19.36 7.09
C ALA A 188 -2.15 18.84 8.51
N GLU A 189 -2.44 19.65 9.53
CA GLU A 189 -2.13 19.26 10.92
C GLU A 189 -3.03 18.12 11.39
N THR A 190 -4.28 18.12 10.95
CA THR A 190 -5.23 17.01 11.14
C THR A 190 -5.79 16.57 9.79
N LEU A 191 -6.33 15.35 9.73
CA LEU A 191 -7.05 14.88 8.55
C LEU A 191 -8.23 15.81 8.23
N ASP A 192 -8.99 16.21 9.24
CA ASP A 192 -10.15 17.06 9.11
C ASP A 192 -9.83 18.44 8.51
N ASP A 193 -8.71 19.05 8.91
CA ASP A 193 -8.27 20.33 8.34
C ASP A 193 -7.95 20.18 6.85
N GLY A 194 -7.34 19.06 6.47
CA GLY A 194 -7.07 18.73 5.08
C GLY A 194 -8.36 18.55 4.28
N LEU A 195 -9.31 17.75 4.79
CA LEU A 195 -10.57 17.43 4.14
C LEU A 195 -11.43 18.69 3.90
N LYS A 196 -11.51 19.61 4.88
CA LYS A 196 -12.23 20.91 4.73
C LYS A 196 -11.64 21.79 3.64
N ALA A 197 -10.34 21.74 3.42
CA ALA A 197 -9.65 22.59 2.45
C ALA A 197 -9.65 22.02 1.03
N ALA A 198 -9.76 20.70 0.88
CA ALA A 198 -9.52 20.00 -0.37
C ALA A 198 -10.67 20.10 -1.39
N ASP A 199 -10.30 20.22 -2.67
CA ASP A 199 -11.18 20.02 -3.82
C ASP A 199 -11.07 18.58 -4.35
N TYR A 200 -9.89 17.97 -4.19
CA TYR A 200 -9.61 16.57 -4.49
C TYR A 200 -8.91 15.93 -3.29
N VAL A 201 -9.32 14.72 -2.93
CA VAL A 201 -8.71 13.93 -1.85
C VAL A 201 -8.23 12.61 -2.42
N THR A 202 -6.94 12.33 -2.37
CA THR A 202 -6.40 11.04 -2.76
C THR A 202 -5.84 10.27 -1.58
N ILE A 203 -6.21 8.98 -1.49
CA ILE A 203 -5.79 8.09 -0.41
C ILE A 203 -4.63 7.23 -0.90
N GLN A 204 -3.48 7.29 -0.18
CA GLN A 204 -2.25 6.56 -0.50
C GLN A 204 -1.72 5.84 0.76
N LEU A 205 -2.60 5.10 1.43
CA LEU A 205 -2.34 4.41 2.69
C LEU A 205 -2.33 2.89 2.52
N HIS A 206 -1.57 2.22 3.38
CA HIS A 206 -1.73 0.78 3.59
C HIS A 206 -2.98 0.50 4.43
N LEU A 207 -3.57 -0.67 4.23
CA LEU A 207 -4.65 -1.15 5.07
C LEU A 207 -4.08 -1.69 6.38
N THR A 208 -4.46 -1.07 7.48
CA THR A 208 -4.16 -1.48 8.85
C THR A 208 -5.44 -1.40 9.70
N PRO A 209 -5.46 -1.94 10.92
CA PRO A 209 -6.60 -1.73 11.82
C PRO A 209 -6.95 -0.24 12.01
N GLU A 210 -5.95 0.64 12.03
CA GLU A 210 -6.12 2.09 12.24
C GLU A 210 -6.63 2.83 11.00
N THR A 211 -6.28 2.35 9.80
CA THR A 211 -6.69 2.98 8.53
C THR A 211 -7.98 2.39 7.96
N ARG A 212 -8.43 1.25 8.47
CA ARG A 212 -9.70 0.63 8.06
C ARG A 212 -10.87 1.53 8.43
N GLY A 213 -11.70 1.87 7.43
CA GLY A 213 -12.84 2.76 7.59
C GLY A 213 -12.47 4.20 8.01
N MET A 214 -11.22 4.61 7.76
CA MET A 214 -10.74 5.94 8.10
C MET A 214 -11.53 7.06 7.41
N MET A 215 -12.03 6.79 6.21
CA MET A 215 -12.94 7.66 5.49
C MET A 215 -14.36 7.11 5.62
N SER A 216 -15.17 7.74 6.46
CA SER A 216 -16.55 7.34 6.74
C SER A 216 -17.45 8.57 6.81
N THR A 217 -18.67 8.41 7.28
CA THR A 217 -19.74 9.44 7.29
C THR A 217 -19.26 10.81 7.79
N GLU A 218 -18.51 10.86 8.89
CA GLU A 218 -18.09 12.14 9.47
C GLU A 218 -17.04 12.83 8.58
N GLN A 219 -16.17 12.07 7.93
CA GLN A 219 -15.18 12.60 6.98
C GLN A 219 -15.85 13.16 5.73
N PHE A 220 -16.87 12.49 5.21
CA PHE A 220 -17.60 12.98 4.03
C PHE A 220 -18.38 14.28 4.33
N LYS A 221 -19.03 14.38 5.49
CA LYS A 221 -19.77 15.59 5.89
C LYS A 221 -18.91 16.85 5.98
N ILE A 222 -17.64 16.72 6.33
CA ILE A 222 -16.73 17.87 6.46
C ILE A 222 -16.02 18.25 5.17
N MET A 223 -16.05 17.38 4.15
CA MET A 223 -15.53 17.69 2.82
C MET A 223 -16.37 18.79 2.13
N LYS A 224 -15.77 19.46 1.16
CA LYS A 224 -16.53 20.38 0.30
C LYS A 224 -17.56 19.60 -0.52
N LYS A 225 -18.74 20.18 -0.72
CA LYS A 225 -19.75 19.59 -1.61
C LYS A 225 -19.26 19.40 -3.06
N SER A 226 -18.28 20.20 -3.47
CA SER A 226 -17.62 20.08 -4.77
C SER A 226 -16.44 19.11 -4.77
N ALA A 227 -16.09 18.50 -3.65
CA ALA A 227 -14.91 17.66 -3.54
C ALA A 227 -15.11 16.29 -4.21
N VAL A 228 -14.01 15.75 -4.74
CA VAL A 228 -13.93 14.40 -5.32
C VAL A 228 -12.97 13.55 -4.52
N LEU A 229 -13.42 12.35 -4.12
CA LEU A 229 -12.59 11.35 -3.46
C LEU A 229 -11.94 10.44 -4.50
N LEU A 230 -10.61 10.18 -4.35
CA LEU A 230 -9.88 9.23 -5.19
C LEU A 230 -9.25 8.15 -4.30
N ASN A 231 -9.62 6.88 -4.51
CA ASN A 231 -9.02 5.76 -3.78
C ASN A 231 -8.32 4.80 -4.75
N LEU A 232 -6.99 4.80 -4.70
CA LEU A 232 -6.11 3.89 -5.44
C LEU A 232 -5.20 3.11 -4.48
N SER A 233 -5.62 2.99 -3.22
CA SER A 233 -4.84 2.29 -2.19
C SER A 233 -5.46 0.92 -1.85
N ARG A 234 -6.41 0.91 -0.92
CA ARG A 234 -7.18 -0.28 -0.54
C ARG A 234 -8.65 0.09 -0.31
N GLY A 235 -9.57 -0.71 -0.84
CA GLY A 235 -11.01 -0.48 -0.69
C GLY A 235 -11.45 -0.27 0.75
N PRO A 236 -11.10 -1.18 1.69
CA PRO A 236 -11.55 -1.06 3.07
C PRO A 236 -10.99 0.11 3.89
N VAL A 237 -10.13 0.98 3.33
CA VAL A 237 -9.77 2.27 3.96
C VAL A 237 -10.97 3.22 3.95
N VAL A 238 -11.87 3.04 3.00
CA VAL A 238 -13.14 3.76 2.86
C VAL A 238 -14.28 2.88 3.36
N ASP A 239 -15.13 3.43 4.20
CA ASP A 239 -16.44 2.85 4.50
C ASP A 239 -17.33 3.00 3.26
N GLN A 240 -17.48 1.91 2.52
CA GLN A 240 -18.13 1.91 1.21
C GLN A 240 -19.62 2.22 1.28
N ALA A 241 -20.29 1.82 2.37
CA ALA A 241 -21.70 2.15 2.59
C ALA A 241 -21.88 3.64 2.89
N ALA A 242 -21.01 4.21 3.73
CA ALA A 242 -21.00 5.64 4.00
C ALA A 242 -20.68 6.47 2.74
N LEU A 243 -19.76 6.01 1.90
CA LEU A 243 -19.44 6.65 0.62
C LEU A 243 -20.65 6.65 -0.32
N TYR A 244 -21.37 5.52 -0.42
CA TYR A 244 -22.58 5.44 -1.24
C TYR A 244 -23.62 6.48 -0.81
N GLU A 245 -23.91 6.59 0.49
CA GLU A 245 -24.85 7.59 1.00
C GLU A 245 -24.38 9.02 0.74
N ALA A 246 -23.10 9.31 0.95
CA ALA A 246 -22.52 10.64 0.69
C ALA A 246 -22.63 11.05 -0.78
N LEU A 247 -22.37 10.13 -1.71
CA LEU A 247 -22.48 10.38 -3.16
C LEU A 247 -23.93 10.53 -3.61
N LYS A 248 -24.82 9.64 -3.15
CA LYS A 248 -26.25 9.65 -3.46
C LYS A 248 -26.94 10.94 -2.98
N ASN A 249 -26.52 11.43 -1.81
CA ASN A 249 -27.08 12.65 -1.21
C ASN A 249 -26.32 13.93 -1.63
N HIS A 250 -25.35 13.83 -2.54
CA HIS A 250 -24.50 14.94 -2.99
C HIS A 250 -23.82 15.69 -1.84
N GLU A 251 -23.41 14.98 -0.79
CA GLU A 251 -22.55 15.52 0.26
C GLU A 251 -21.15 15.82 -0.28
N ILE A 252 -20.69 15.01 -1.27
CA ILE A 252 -19.51 15.24 -2.10
C ILE A 252 -19.89 15.13 -3.58
N ALA A 253 -19.12 15.74 -4.48
CA ALA A 253 -19.45 15.79 -5.91
C ALA A 253 -19.31 14.44 -6.61
N GLY A 254 -18.31 13.65 -6.22
CA GLY A 254 -18.04 12.38 -6.91
C GLY A 254 -16.92 11.59 -6.27
N ALA A 255 -16.68 10.42 -6.82
CA ALA A 255 -15.52 9.58 -6.46
C ALA A 255 -14.87 8.96 -7.70
N ALA A 256 -13.59 8.57 -7.58
CA ALA A 256 -12.89 7.75 -8.56
C ALA A 256 -12.15 6.63 -7.81
N LEU A 257 -12.53 5.39 -8.11
CA LEU A 257 -12.17 4.22 -7.33
C LEU A 257 -11.47 3.19 -8.21
N ASP A 258 -10.22 2.92 -7.93
CA ASP A 258 -9.48 1.80 -8.52
C ASP A 258 -9.64 0.53 -7.69
N VAL A 259 -10.08 0.68 -6.43
CA VAL A 259 -10.22 -0.41 -5.46
C VAL A 259 -11.57 -0.34 -4.76
N LEU A 260 -12.13 -1.50 -4.44
CA LEU A 260 -13.40 -1.67 -3.73
C LEU A 260 -13.22 -2.55 -2.48
N ALA A 261 -14.21 -2.54 -1.60
CA ALA A 261 -14.18 -3.34 -0.37
C ALA A 261 -14.16 -4.85 -0.64
N SER A 262 -14.80 -5.28 -1.75
CA SER A 262 -14.72 -6.63 -2.32
C SER A 262 -14.28 -6.53 -3.77
N GLU A 263 -13.32 -7.36 -4.17
CA GLU A 263 -12.78 -7.45 -5.51
C GLU A 263 -12.78 -8.93 -5.98
N PRO A 264 -13.56 -9.26 -7.02
CA PRO A 264 -14.48 -8.40 -7.76
C PRO A 264 -15.68 -7.95 -6.92
N PRO A 265 -16.30 -6.79 -7.27
CA PRO A 265 -17.54 -6.36 -6.60
C PRO A 265 -18.70 -7.30 -6.93
N ALA A 266 -19.66 -7.36 -5.99
CA ALA A 266 -20.92 -8.04 -6.25
C ALA A 266 -21.70 -7.37 -7.39
N ALA A 267 -22.49 -8.14 -8.14
CA ALA A 267 -23.25 -7.58 -9.28
C ALA A 267 -24.31 -6.55 -8.86
N ASP A 268 -24.74 -6.59 -7.62
CA ASP A 268 -25.70 -5.69 -7.01
C ASP A 268 -25.04 -4.62 -6.10
N GLU A 269 -23.73 -4.40 -6.24
CA GLU A 269 -23.00 -3.37 -5.51
C GLU A 269 -23.63 -1.98 -5.76
N PRO A 270 -24.15 -1.30 -4.73
CA PRO A 270 -24.88 -0.04 -4.92
C PRO A 270 -24.07 1.07 -5.58
N LEU A 271 -22.77 1.18 -5.30
CA LEU A 271 -21.92 2.20 -5.92
C LEU A 271 -21.89 2.12 -7.45
N LEU A 272 -22.06 0.92 -8.04
CA LEU A 272 -22.07 0.72 -9.49
C LEU A 272 -23.29 1.36 -10.17
N THR A 273 -24.31 1.75 -9.41
CA THR A 273 -25.52 2.41 -9.94
C THR A 273 -25.38 3.93 -10.04
N LEU A 274 -24.31 4.51 -9.48
CA LEU A 274 -24.13 5.96 -9.41
C LEU A 274 -23.36 6.46 -10.64
N ASP A 275 -23.80 7.57 -11.22
CA ASP A 275 -23.21 8.21 -12.40
C ASP A 275 -22.10 9.21 -12.05
N ASN A 276 -21.96 9.58 -10.77
CA ASN A 276 -20.90 10.44 -10.25
C ASN A 276 -19.70 9.65 -9.69
N VAL A 277 -19.53 8.39 -10.11
CA VAL A 277 -18.37 7.55 -9.73
C VAL A 277 -17.66 7.04 -10.98
N ILE A 278 -16.33 7.14 -10.98
CA ILE A 278 -15.45 6.52 -11.99
C ILE A 278 -14.84 5.27 -11.38
N PHE A 279 -14.86 4.16 -12.12
CA PHE A 279 -14.26 2.90 -11.67
C PHE A 279 -13.15 2.44 -12.61
N THR A 280 -12.13 1.81 -12.01
CA THR A 280 -11.14 1.01 -12.74
C THR A 280 -10.88 -0.29 -11.95
N PRO A 281 -10.50 -1.40 -12.63
CA PRO A 281 -10.50 -2.73 -12.04
C PRO A 281 -9.18 -3.07 -11.33
N HIS A 282 -8.75 -2.25 -10.35
CA HIS A 282 -7.53 -2.39 -9.57
C HIS A 282 -6.29 -2.55 -10.46
N PHE A 283 -6.12 -1.67 -11.43
CA PHE A 283 -5.00 -1.72 -12.37
C PHE A 283 -4.18 -0.42 -12.44
N GLY A 284 -4.35 0.46 -11.45
CA GLY A 284 -3.59 1.72 -11.39
C GLY A 284 -2.07 1.51 -11.41
N GLY A 285 -1.59 0.37 -10.92
CA GLY A 285 -0.19 -0.02 -11.00
C GLY A 285 0.21 -0.86 -12.21
N ASP A 286 -0.71 -1.15 -13.15
CA ASP A 286 -0.60 -2.20 -14.15
C ASP A 286 -0.21 -1.71 -15.55
N THR A 287 0.64 -0.68 -15.66
CA THR A 287 1.19 -0.32 -16.97
C THR A 287 2.14 -1.40 -17.49
N TYR A 288 2.35 -1.43 -18.80
CA TYR A 288 3.28 -2.37 -19.45
C TYR A 288 4.66 -2.30 -18.80
N GLU A 289 5.19 -1.10 -18.62
CA GLU A 289 6.51 -0.83 -18.05
C GLU A 289 6.60 -1.27 -16.58
N ALA A 290 5.55 -1.00 -15.80
CA ALA A 290 5.48 -1.43 -14.41
C ALA A 290 5.45 -2.96 -14.30
N LYS A 291 4.61 -3.63 -15.11
CA LYS A 291 4.54 -5.10 -15.14
C LYS A 291 5.90 -5.73 -15.51
N GLN A 292 6.59 -5.20 -16.51
CA GLN A 292 7.95 -5.66 -16.87
C GLN A 292 8.92 -5.46 -15.70
N THR A 293 8.92 -4.28 -15.10
CA THR A 293 9.81 -3.93 -13.99
C THR A 293 9.55 -4.79 -12.75
N VAL A 294 8.28 -4.90 -12.34
CA VAL A 294 7.89 -5.70 -11.17
C VAL A 294 8.23 -7.17 -11.38
N SER A 295 7.91 -7.75 -12.56
CA SER A 295 8.20 -9.15 -12.85
C SER A 295 9.69 -9.47 -12.81
N ARG A 296 10.52 -8.62 -13.42
CA ARG A 296 11.99 -8.78 -13.38
C ARG A 296 12.51 -8.69 -11.95
N LYS A 297 12.14 -7.64 -11.21
CA LYS A 297 12.60 -7.46 -9.83
C LYS A 297 12.13 -8.57 -8.90
N THR A 298 10.91 -9.10 -9.10
CA THR A 298 10.39 -10.24 -8.34
C THR A 298 11.29 -11.48 -8.57
N ALA A 299 11.63 -11.77 -9.83
CA ALA A 299 12.50 -12.87 -10.17
C ALA A 299 13.92 -12.70 -9.59
N GLU A 300 14.53 -11.53 -9.79
CA GLU A 300 15.85 -11.21 -9.26
C GLU A 300 15.93 -11.36 -7.73
N ASN A 301 14.93 -10.82 -7.01
CA ASN A 301 14.89 -10.89 -5.56
C ASN A 301 14.66 -12.32 -5.05
N LEU A 302 13.77 -13.09 -5.72
CA LEU A 302 13.52 -14.48 -5.37
C LEU A 302 14.80 -15.31 -5.51
N ILE A 303 15.50 -15.20 -6.64
CA ILE A 303 16.76 -15.92 -6.92
C ILE A 303 17.81 -15.56 -5.86
N LYS A 304 18.08 -14.28 -5.65
CA LYS A 304 19.03 -13.80 -4.64
C LYS A 304 18.72 -14.32 -3.24
N ALA A 305 17.45 -14.28 -2.85
CA ALA A 305 17.03 -14.76 -1.54
C ALA A 305 17.18 -16.28 -1.38
N LEU A 306 16.94 -17.05 -2.43
CA LEU A 306 17.18 -18.51 -2.46
C LEU A 306 18.68 -18.84 -2.36
N ASP A 307 19.53 -18.05 -3.00
CA ASP A 307 21.00 -18.16 -2.91
C ASP A 307 21.56 -17.68 -1.56
N GLY A 308 20.71 -17.20 -0.65
CA GLY A 308 21.10 -16.73 0.68
C GLY A 308 21.65 -15.31 0.70
N GLU A 309 21.53 -14.57 -0.39
CA GLU A 309 21.91 -13.15 -0.43
C GLU A 309 20.92 -12.29 0.36
N ASP A 310 21.40 -11.19 0.91
CA ASP A 310 20.53 -10.21 1.59
C ASP A 310 19.77 -9.39 0.55
N THR A 311 18.45 -9.44 0.61
CA THR A 311 17.55 -8.64 -0.24
C THR A 311 16.88 -7.56 0.61
N TYR A 312 16.91 -6.32 0.15
CA TYR A 312 16.32 -5.18 0.86
C TYR A 312 14.79 -5.14 0.88
N ASN A 313 14.14 -6.09 0.21
CA ASN A 313 12.68 -6.08 -0.04
C ASN A 313 11.94 -7.14 0.79
N TRP A 314 12.40 -7.41 2.01
CA TRP A 314 11.68 -8.27 2.94
C TRP A 314 10.54 -7.50 3.59
N VAL A 315 9.44 -8.19 3.83
CA VAL A 315 8.34 -7.62 4.60
C VAL A 315 8.76 -7.43 6.06
N ILE A 316 8.20 -6.43 6.70
CA ILE A 316 8.68 -5.80 7.93
C ILE A 316 8.81 -6.74 9.10
N GLU A 317 7.85 -7.65 9.31
CA GLU A 317 7.88 -8.60 10.40
C GLU A 317 9.10 -9.51 10.30
N ASN A 318 9.43 -9.95 9.11
CA ASN A 318 10.64 -10.75 8.87
C ASN A 318 11.93 -9.95 9.14
N LYS A 319 11.95 -8.63 8.81
CA LYS A 319 13.10 -7.76 9.09
C LYS A 319 13.32 -7.52 10.59
N ILE A 320 12.25 -7.39 11.35
CA ILE A 320 12.32 -7.14 12.80
C ILE A 320 12.93 -8.35 13.50
N GLU A 321 12.45 -9.56 13.22
CA GLU A 321 13.01 -10.79 13.81
C GLU A 321 14.46 -11.03 13.40
N ALA A 322 14.81 -10.79 12.13
CA ALA A 322 16.20 -10.90 11.67
C ALA A 322 17.12 -9.92 12.39
N ALA A 323 16.65 -8.69 12.65
CA ALA A 323 17.41 -7.70 13.41
C ALA A 323 17.56 -8.08 14.89
N GLU A 324 16.57 -8.74 15.49
CA GLU A 324 16.63 -9.21 16.87
C GLU A 324 17.52 -10.46 17.03
N LYS A 325 17.45 -11.40 16.11
CA LYS A 325 18.31 -12.63 16.07
C LYS A 325 19.75 -12.32 15.68
N GLY A 326 19.99 -11.32 14.80
CA GLY A 326 21.33 -10.90 14.35
C GLY A 326 22.09 -10.00 15.33
N CYS A 327 21.46 -9.55 16.42
CA CYS A 327 22.11 -8.71 17.44
C CYS A 327 23.09 -9.50 18.35
N GLY A 328 23.27 -10.81 18.13
CA GLY A 328 24.25 -11.66 18.81
C GLY A 328 25.66 -11.59 18.27
N ASP A 329 25.87 -11.23 16.99
CA ASP A 329 27.23 -11.10 16.43
C ASP A 329 27.22 -10.27 15.12
N LYS A 330 28.01 -9.18 15.09
CA LYS A 330 28.47 -8.35 13.97
C LYS A 330 27.99 -6.89 13.95
N ARG A 331 28.87 -6.04 14.46
CA ARG A 331 28.83 -4.56 14.37
C ARG A 331 29.13 -3.99 12.96
N LYS A 332 29.03 -4.74 11.86
CA LYS A 332 29.44 -4.29 10.52
C LYS A 332 28.31 -4.14 9.49
N GLY A 333 27.08 -4.64 9.73
CA GLY A 333 25.96 -4.55 8.78
C GLY A 333 25.02 -3.33 8.95
N ALA A 334 25.12 -2.60 10.05
CA ALA A 334 24.17 -1.54 10.40
C ALA A 334 24.50 -0.15 9.79
N ALA A 335 25.54 -0.02 9.01
CA ALA A 335 26.04 1.28 8.53
C ALA A 335 25.27 1.85 7.32
N GLN A 336 24.32 1.12 6.74
CA GLN A 336 23.52 1.58 5.59
C GLN A 336 22.05 1.86 5.90
N ALA A 337 21.57 1.62 7.12
CA ALA A 337 20.33 2.22 7.58
C ALA A 337 20.54 3.72 7.69
N THR A 338 19.61 4.52 7.10
CA THR A 338 19.76 5.98 7.09
C THR A 338 20.13 6.52 8.48
N PRO A 339 21.02 7.50 8.60
CA PRO A 339 21.48 8.07 9.88
C PRO A 339 20.34 8.43 10.84
N PHE A 340 19.20 8.80 10.29
CA PHE A 340 17.98 9.16 11.01
C PHE A 340 17.36 7.99 11.81
N LEU A 341 17.34 6.77 11.25
CA LEU A 341 16.81 5.59 11.94
C LEU A 341 17.73 5.14 13.08
N TYR A 342 19.03 5.27 12.89
CA TYR A 342 20.02 4.95 13.93
C TYR A 342 19.95 5.93 15.12
N GLU A 343 19.78 7.22 14.85
CA GLU A 343 19.68 8.25 15.90
C GLU A 343 18.38 8.12 16.71
N LYS A 344 17.27 7.76 16.06
CA LYS A 344 15.98 7.56 16.72
C LYS A 344 15.92 6.26 17.54
N ALA A 345 16.53 5.18 17.06
CA ALA A 345 16.72 3.95 17.85
C ALA A 345 17.63 4.22 19.07
N ARG A 346 18.62 5.09 18.93
CA ARG A 346 19.50 5.53 20.03
C ARG A 346 18.76 6.39 21.05
N SER A 347 17.89 7.30 20.63
CA SER A 347 17.02 8.13 21.46
C SER A 347 16.02 7.30 22.26
N LEU A 348 15.40 6.29 21.65
CA LEU A 348 14.49 5.35 22.33
C LEU A 348 15.23 4.47 23.35
N ARG A 349 16.48 4.07 23.08
CA ARG A 349 17.34 3.38 24.06
C ARG A 349 17.75 4.28 25.22
N ALA A 350 18.01 5.57 24.98
CA ALA A 350 18.29 6.54 26.02
C ALA A 350 17.05 6.80 26.90
N GLY A 351 15.86 6.92 26.28
CA GLY A 351 14.59 7.01 27.02
C GLY A 351 14.30 5.80 27.90
N LYS A 352 14.57 4.56 27.41
CA LYS A 352 14.45 3.34 28.21
C LYS A 352 15.44 3.30 29.39
N ARG A 353 16.69 3.74 29.19
CA ARG A 353 17.67 3.83 30.26
C ARG A 353 17.28 4.87 31.32
N CYS A 354 16.77 6.02 30.91
CA CYS A 354 16.31 7.07 31.83
C CYS A 354 15.06 6.63 32.60
N PHE A 355 14.13 5.91 31.97
CA PHE A 355 12.95 5.35 32.63
C PHE A 355 13.28 4.24 33.63
N LEU A 356 14.22 3.37 33.31
CA LEU A 356 14.68 2.31 34.22
C LEU A 356 15.53 2.85 35.37
N ALA A 357 16.31 3.91 35.15
CA ALA A 357 17.06 4.58 36.20
C ALA A 357 16.14 5.29 37.22
N ARG A 358 15.09 5.98 36.75
CA ARG A 358 14.08 6.60 37.62
C ARG A 358 13.24 5.55 38.41
N ARG A 359 13.07 4.35 37.90
CA ARG A 359 12.38 3.25 38.65
C ARG A 359 13.19 2.69 39.80
N ARG A 360 14.52 2.77 39.76
CA ARG A 360 15.36 2.37 40.89
C ARG A 360 15.29 3.34 42.07
N GLN A 361 14.80 4.56 41.88
CA GLN A 361 14.68 5.58 42.93
C GLN A 361 13.27 5.71 43.56
N LYS A 362 12.22 5.09 42.98
CA LYS A 362 10.88 5.11 43.59
C LYS A 362 10.36 3.67 43.71
N GLY A 363 10.27 3.22 44.96
CA GLY A 363 9.90 1.87 45.36
C GLY A 363 8.54 1.39 44.86
N ARG A 364 8.50 0.13 44.56
CA ARG A 364 7.44 -0.88 44.57
C ARG A 364 5.98 -0.39 44.58
N GLY A 365 5.31 -0.54 43.45
CA GLY A 365 3.85 -0.51 43.34
C GLY A 365 3.34 0.17 42.09
N LEU A 366 3.48 -0.40 40.90
CA LEU A 366 2.70 -0.14 39.66
C LEU A 366 3.33 -0.91 38.47
N ALA A 367 3.43 -2.23 38.63
CA ALA A 367 4.22 -3.03 37.66
C ALA A 367 3.40 -3.53 36.44
N ALA A 368 2.06 -3.50 36.50
CA ALA A 368 1.22 -4.14 35.46
C ALA A 368 0.78 -3.23 34.31
N LEU A 369 0.53 -1.93 34.54
CA LEU A 369 0.04 -1.04 33.47
C LEU A 369 1.14 -0.50 32.53
N GLY A 370 2.38 -0.39 33.03
CA GLY A 370 3.47 0.19 32.23
C GLY A 370 4.05 -0.74 31.14
N ALA A 371 3.87 -2.07 31.30
CA ALA A 371 4.39 -3.04 30.35
C ALA A 371 3.53 -3.14 29.09
N HIS A 372 2.21 -3.06 29.22
CA HIS A 372 1.29 -3.08 28.06
C HIS A 372 1.37 -1.81 27.22
N PHE A 373 1.51 -0.65 27.86
CA PHE A 373 1.60 0.62 27.12
C PHE A 373 2.93 0.76 26.35
N ALA A 374 4.04 0.29 26.92
CA ALA A 374 5.35 0.29 26.25
C ALA A 374 5.42 -0.72 25.08
N GLN A 375 4.71 -1.85 25.18
CA GLN A 375 4.62 -2.86 24.14
C GLN A 375 3.71 -2.40 22.99
N PHE A 376 2.64 -1.65 23.29
CA PHE A 376 1.73 -1.04 22.33
C PHE A 376 2.43 0.04 21.48
N ILE A 377 3.17 0.95 22.10
CA ILE A 377 3.91 2.02 21.37
C ILE A 377 5.04 1.42 20.54
N CYS A 378 5.74 0.39 21.03
CA CYS A 378 6.86 -0.21 20.30
C CYS A 378 6.38 -0.99 19.05
N LYS A 379 5.28 -1.74 19.12
CA LYS A 379 4.72 -2.48 17.98
C LYS A 379 4.18 -1.54 16.90
N ASN A 380 3.37 -0.55 17.27
CA ASN A 380 2.68 0.29 16.29
C ASN A 380 3.59 1.34 15.62
N THR A 381 4.57 1.90 16.35
CA THR A 381 5.46 2.92 15.79
C THR A 381 6.50 2.32 14.83
N LEU A 382 6.96 1.09 15.05
CA LEU A 382 7.92 0.44 14.15
C LEU A 382 7.27 -0.04 12.85
N LEU A 383 6.03 -0.54 12.92
CA LEU A 383 5.31 -1.06 11.75
C LEU A 383 5.13 0.01 10.65
N HIS A 384 4.89 1.27 11.02
CA HIS A 384 4.68 2.37 10.07
C HIS A 384 5.97 2.92 9.44
N PHE A 385 7.12 2.84 10.13
CA PHE A 385 8.38 3.43 9.67
C PHE A 385 9.16 2.61 8.65
N LEU A 386 8.87 1.33 8.54
CA LEU A 386 9.58 0.42 7.65
C LEU A 386 8.84 0.18 6.31
N LEU A 387 7.57 0.65 6.19
CA LEU A 387 6.77 0.57 4.95
C LEU A 387 6.88 1.83 4.06
N ILE A 388 7.61 2.84 4.50
CA ILE A 388 7.97 4.03 3.71
C ILE A 388 9.38 3.80 3.11
#